data_9b89271d9a43414b9e9a87db6825a2f6
#
_entry.id   9b89271d9a43414b9e9a87db6825a2f6
#
_cell.length_a   1.000
_cell.length_b   1.000
_cell.length_c   1.000
_cell.angle_alpha   90.00
_cell.angle_beta   90.00
_cell.angle_gamma   90.00
#
_symmetry.space_group_name_H-M   'P 1'
#
loop_
_entity.id
_entity.type
_entity.pdbx_description
1 polymer ?
#
loop_
_entity_poly.entity_id
_entity_poly.type
_entity_poly.pdbx_seq_one_letter_code
_entity_poly.pdbx_strand_id
1 'polypeptide(L)'
;TILTLDIGGSEIKAAHYQTDGSCSKTLPNQKTAVSAQDNHIGEQIVRICREEQTHTALQGVAISSAGVIDPYRGTVLHAGPSIPGYSGTALKQTIENQCGLPCSVENDVNAMALGEAWLGAAQNSSSALCLTLGTGLGGAILLEGKLWRGANYAAGEIGVCPLGDGRRLEQAASTTALLATYAERRGEHIDGKTLFQRLRTGDADA
;
A
#
# COMPACT_ATOMS: atom_id res chain seq x y z
N THR A 1 9.08 3.75 -20.01
CA THR A 1 7.88 3.38 -19.24
C THR A 1 8.25 2.49 -18.07
N ILE A 2 7.69 2.76 -16.90
CA ILE A 2 7.83 1.95 -15.67
C ILE A 2 6.51 1.21 -15.44
N LEU A 3 6.57 -0.10 -15.24
CA LEU A 3 5.43 -0.86 -14.72
C LEU A 3 5.36 -0.65 -13.21
N THR A 4 4.23 -0.16 -12.72
CA THR A 4 3.99 -0.03 -11.29
C THR A 4 3.01 -1.10 -10.81
N LEU A 5 3.29 -1.69 -9.66
CA LEU A 5 2.43 -2.68 -9.02
C LEU A 5 2.14 -2.23 -7.58
N ASP A 6 0.86 -2.18 -7.21
CA ASP A 6 0.42 -1.92 -5.84
C ASP A 6 -0.18 -3.21 -5.28
N ILE A 7 0.53 -3.84 -4.34
CA ILE A 7 0.23 -5.17 -3.79
C ILE A 7 -0.48 -5.01 -2.46
N GLY A 8 -1.80 -5.10 -2.49
CA GLY A 8 -2.63 -5.19 -1.29
C GLY A 8 -3.02 -6.62 -0.93
N GLY A 9 -3.59 -6.81 0.24
CA GLY A 9 -4.08 -8.13 0.69
C GLY A 9 -5.24 -8.70 -0.14
N SER A 10 -6.01 -7.85 -0.82
CA SER A 10 -7.18 -8.25 -1.60
C SER A 10 -6.95 -8.17 -3.10
N GLU A 11 -6.25 -7.14 -3.56
CA GLU A 11 -6.05 -6.84 -4.98
C GLU A 11 -4.63 -6.37 -5.25
N ILE A 12 -4.13 -6.70 -6.45
CA ILE A 12 -2.98 -6.08 -7.08
C ILE A 12 -3.49 -5.13 -8.14
N LYS A 13 -3.10 -3.86 -8.02
CA LYS A 13 -3.32 -2.84 -9.04
C LYS A 13 -2.05 -2.65 -9.83
N ALA A 14 -2.19 -2.42 -11.13
CA ALA A 14 -1.06 -2.22 -12.01
C ALA A 14 -1.30 -1.07 -12.98
N ALA A 15 -0.23 -0.34 -13.31
CA ALA A 15 -0.28 0.77 -14.26
C ALA A 15 1.09 1.02 -14.89
N HIS A 16 1.08 1.70 -16.02
CA HIS A 16 2.28 2.23 -16.67
C HIS A 16 2.44 3.71 -16.37
N TYR A 17 3.60 4.08 -15.86
CA TYR A 17 3.96 5.47 -15.64
C TYR A 17 5.19 5.88 -16.46
N GLN A 18 5.23 7.13 -16.84
CA GLN A 18 6.43 7.75 -17.38
C GLN A 18 7.32 8.28 -16.25
N THR A 19 8.55 8.64 -16.58
CA THR A 19 9.52 9.15 -15.60
C THR A 19 9.19 10.53 -15.04
N ASP A 20 8.23 11.22 -15.64
CA ASP A 20 7.67 12.49 -15.16
C ASP A 20 6.48 12.30 -14.18
N GLY A 21 6.09 11.05 -13.91
CA GLY A 21 4.99 10.70 -13.05
C GLY A 21 3.62 10.65 -13.74
N SER A 22 3.53 10.89 -15.05
CA SER A 22 2.29 10.77 -15.79
C SER A 22 1.89 9.29 -15.98
N CYS A 23 0.62 8.96 -15.69
CA CYS A 23 0.06 7.64 -15.93
C CYS A 23 -0.34 7.52 -17.41
N SER A 24 0.26 6.57 -18.13
CA SER A 24 -0.03 6.34 -19.55
C SER A 24 -1.03 5.21 -19.81
N LYS A 25 -1.17 4.26 -18.87
CA LYS A 25 -2.10 3.12 -18.99
C LYS A 25 -2.43 2.58 -17.60
N THR A 26 -3.68 2.34 -17.31
CA THR A 26 -4.11 1.54 -16.14
C THR A 26 -4.46 0.13 -16.61
N LEU A 27 -4.08 -0.87 -15.83
CA LEU A 27 -4.41 -2.26 -16.08
C LEU A 27 -5.61 -2.69 -15.22
N PRO A 28 -6.36 -3.72 -15.62
CA PRO A 28 -7.42 -4.27 -14.77
C PRO A 28 -6.86 -4.75 -13.43
N ASN A 29 -7.55 -4.43 -12.33
CA ASN A 29 -7.22 -4.97 -11.02
C ASN A 29 -7.29 -6.49 -11.03
N GLN A 30 -6.36 -7.14 -10.37
CA GLN A 30 -6.33 -8.59 -10.20
C GLN A 30 -6.47 -8.92 -8.73
N LYS A 31 -7.29 -9.93 -8.41
CA LYS A 31 -7.36 -10.46 -7.05
C LYS A 31 -5.97 -10.97 -6.65
N THR A 32 -5.53 -10.60 -5.45
CA THR A 32 -4.24 -11.09 -4.92
C THR A 32 -4.27 -12.60 -4.78
N ALA A 33 -3.24 -13.26 -5.29
CA ALA A 33 -3.13 -14.71 -5.29
C ALA A 33 -2.73 -15.24 -3.91
N VAL A 34 -3.69 -15.27 -2.99
CA VAL A 34 -3.53 -15.77 -1.62
C VAL A 34 -4.46 -16.95 -1.36
N SER A 35 -4.00 -17.86 -0.53
CA SER A 35 -4.77 -18.96 0.05
C SER A 35 -4.86 -18.80 1.56
N ALA A 36 -5.53 -19.73 2.24
CA ALA A 36 -5.62 -19.69 3.71
C ALA A 36 -4.26 -19.84 4.43
N GLN A 37 -3.25 -20.40 3.77
CA GLN A 37 -1.98 -20.75 4.41
C GLN A 37 -0.76 -20.16 3.70
N ASP A 38 -0.91 -19.70 2.44
CA ASP A 38 0.21 -19.28 1.59
C ASP A 38 -0.21 -18.25 0.55
N ASN A 39 0.75 -17.73 -0.19
CA ASN A 39 0.52 -16.81 -1.29
C ASN A 39 1.35 -17.21 -2.53
N HIS A 40 0.88 -16.79 -3.70
CA HIS A 40 1.52 -16.94 -5.00
C HIS A 40 1.80 -15.57 -5.65
N ILE A 41 2.04 -14.56 -4.82
CA ILE A 41 2.22 -13.17 -5.29
C ILE A 41 3.46 -13.06 -6.17
N GLY A 42 4.56 -13.74 -5.81
CA GLY A 42 5.78 -13.74 -6.61
C GLY A 42 5.55 -14.20 -8.05
N GLU A 43 4.81 -15.30 -8.23
CA GLU A 43 4.44 -15.84 -9.54
C GLU A 43 3.47 -14.89 -10.28
N GLN A 44 2.53 -14.31 -9.55
CA GLN A 44 1.55 -13.39 -10.11
C GLN A 44 2.20 -12.12 -10.67
N ILE A 45 3.11 -11.48 -9.92
CA ILE A 45 3.79 -10.26 -10.39
C ILE A 45 4.72 -10.53 -11.57
N VAL A 46 5.36 -11.69 -11.62
CA VAL A 46 6.17 -12.13 -12.77
C VAL A 46 5.29 -12.31 -14.01
N ARG A 47 4.14 -12.95 -13.86
CA ARG A 47 3.19 -13.13 -14.96
C ARG A 47 2.72 -11.78 -15.51
N ILE A 48 2.30 -10.84 -14.64
CA ILE A 48 1.90 -9.48 -15.04
C ILE A 48 3.04 -8.78 -15.78
N CYS A 49 4.25 -8.84 -15.22
CA CYS A 49 5.41 -8.19 -15.81
C CYS A 49 5.74 -8.74 -17.21
N ARG A 50 5.79 -10.06 -17.36
CA ARG A 50 6.07 -10.71 -18.65
C ARG A 50 5.00 -10.43 -19.69
N GLU A 51 3.73 -10.41 -19.31
CA GLU A 51 2.63 -10.05 -20.18
C GLU A 51 2.79 -8.61 -20.71
N GLU A 52 3.06 -7.66 -19.83
CA GLU A 52 3.24 -6.26 -20.24
C GLU A 52 4.53 -6.04 -21.04
N GLN A 53 5.59 -6.82 -20.82
CA GLN A 53 6.81 -6.77 -21.65
C GLN A 53 6.56 -7.18 -23.12
N THR A 54 5.52 -7.98 -23.39
CA THR A 54 5.18 -8.33 -24.80
C THR A 54 4.54 -7.17 -25.55
N HIS A 55 4.01 -6.18 -24.85
CA HIS A 55 3.28 -5.05 -25.43
C HIS A 55 4.00 -3.72 -25.30
N THR A 56 4.92 -3.61 -24.35
CA THR A 56 5.57 -2.33 -24.00
C THR A 56 7.04 -2.55 -23.65
N ALA A 57 7.91 -1.71 -24.19
CA ALA A 57 9.31 -1.65 -23.78
C ALA A 57 9.41 -1.04 -22.36
N LEU A 58 9.41 -1.91 -21.36
CA LEU A 58 9.54 -1.52 -19.95
C LEU A 58 11.01 -1.21 -19.62
N GLN A 59 11.24 -0.15 -18.87
CA GLN A 59 12.56 0.26 -18.37
C GLN A 59 12.81 -0.28 -16.95
N GLY A 60 11.77 -0.63 -16.23
CA GLY A 60 11.84 -1.16 -14.86
C GLY A 60 10.48 -1.40 -14.26
N VAL A 61 10.49 -1.92 -13.05
CA VAL A 61 9.29 -2.21 -12.24
C VAL A 61 9.40 -1.48 -10.90
N ALA A 62 8.33 -0.80 -10.49
CA ALA A 62 8.21 -0.22 -9.15
C ALA A 62 7.07 -0.90 -8.41
N ILE A 63 7.34 -1.41 -7.22
CA ILE A 63 6.38 -2.14 -6.39
C ILE A 63 6.10 -1.34 -5.12
N SER A 64 4.84 -1.00 -4.91
CA SER A 64 4.24 -0.61 -3.64
C SER A 64 3.66 -1.87 -2.99
N SER A 65 3.96 -2.13 -1.73
CA SER A 65 3.54 -3.37 -1.08
C SER A 65 3.12 -3.15 0.36
N ALA A 66 2.06 -3.83 0.76
CA ALA A 66 1.71 -3.96 2.18
C ALA A 66 2.83 -4.63 2.97
N GLY A 67 2.97 -4.25 4.24
CA GLY A 67 3.95 -4.80 5.17
C GLY A 67 5.21 -3.95 5.34
N VAL A 68 6.07 -4.36 6.26
CA VAL A 68 7.38 -3.74 6.50
C VAL A 68 8.36 -4.24 5.45
N ILE A 69 8.94 -3.33 4.69
CA ILE A 69 9.80 -3.64 3.54
C ILE A 69 11.24 -3.20 3.83
N ASP A 70 12.21 -4.09 3.53
CA ASP A 70 13.60 -3.69 3.30
C ASP A 70 13.71 -3.15 1.86
N PRO A 71 13.76 -1.83 1.63
CA PRO A 71 13.72 -1.29 0.28
C PRO A 71 15.03 -1.52 -0.50
N TYR A 72 16.12 -1.79 0.18
CA TYR A 72 17.42 -2.05 -0.46
C TYR A 72 17.46 -3.46 -1.04
N ARG A 73 16.97 -4.45 -0.29
CA ARG A 73 16.85 -5.83 -0.75
C ARG A 73 15.55 -6.08 -1.51
N GLY A 74 14.54 -5.22 -1.36
CA GLY A 74 13.21 -5.41 -1.91
C GLY A 74 12.52 -6.65 -1.34
N THR A 75 12.70 -6.88 -0.02
CA THR A 75 12.19 -8.05 0.69
C THR A 75 11.14 -7.62 1.71
N VAL A 76 10.06 -8.37 1.80
CA VAL A 76 9.04 -8.21 2.84
C VAL A 76 9.59 -8.77 4.15
N LEU A 77 9.90 -7.90 5.12
CA LEU A 77 10.41 -8.31 6.43
C LEU A 77 9.30 -8.84 7.32
N HIS A 78 8.16 -8.16 7.30
CA HIS A 78 7.00 -8.53 8.09
C HIS A 78 5.72 -8.15 7.37
N ALA A 79 4.72 -9.02 7.41
CA ALA A 79 3.38 -8.74 6.90
C ALA A 79 2.32 -9.21 7.90
N GLY A 80 1.19 -8.51 7.90
CA GLY A 80 0.03 -8.89 8.69
C GLY A 80 -0.66 -10.15 8.15
N PRO A 81 -1.66 -10.66 8.86
CA PRO A 81 -2.34 -11.92 8.54
C PRO A 81 -3.16 -11.87 7.24
N SER A 82 -3.36 -10.68 6.65
CA SER A 82 -4.08 -10.51 5.38
C SER A 82 -3.38 -11.18 4.18
N ILE A 83 -2.07 -11.41 4.27
CA ILE A 83 -1.29 -12.11 3.25
C ILE A 83 -0.46 -13.21 3.94
N PRO A 84 -1.00 -14.42 4.08
CA PRO A 84 -0.28 -15.54 4.68
C PRO A 84 1.03 -15.86 3.94
N GLY A 85 2.07 -16.27 4.66
CA GLY A 85 3.35 -16.66 4.07
C GLY A 85 4.14 -15.52 3.41
N TYR A 86 3.71 -14.25 3.52
CA TYR A 86 4.32 -13.15 2.77
C TYR A 86 5.64 -12.65 3.34
N SER A 87 5.87 -12.79 4.63
CA SER A 87 7.15 -12.43 5.26
C SER A 87 8.29 -13.28 4.68
N GLY A 88 9.39 -12.65 4.30
CA GLY A 88 10.53 -13.27 3.63
C GLY A 88 10.47 -13.25 2.11
N THR A 89 9.36 -12.80 1.50
CA THR A 89 9.22 -12.75 0.03
C THR A 89 10.19 -11.72 -0.57
N ALA A 90 11.07 -12.17 -1.47
CA ALA A 90 12.09 -11.35 -2.14
C ALA A 90 11.56 -10.80 -3.48
N LEU A 91 10.66 -9.81 -3.41
CA LEU A 91 9.95 -9.26 -4.58
C LEU A 91 10.89 -8.72 -5.65
N LYS A 92 11.88 -7.91 -5.23
CA LYS A 92 12.88 -7.33 -6.14
C LYS A 92 13.65 -8.41 -6.88
N GLN A 93 14.24 -9.33 -6.16
CA GLN A 93 15.04 -10.41 -6.74
C GLN A 93 14.20 -11.29 -7.69
N THR A 94 12.93 -11.53 -7.35
CA THR A 94 12.00 -12.29 -8.18
C THR A 94 11.79 -11.62 -9.54
N ILE A 95 11.54 -10.31 -9.57
CA ILE A 95 11.37 -9.56 -10.83
C ILE A 95 12.70 -9.48 -11.61
N GLU A 96 13.79 -9.12 -10.94
CA GLU A 96 15.10 -8.99 -11.59
C GLU A 96 15.55 -10.29 -12.23
N ASN A 97 15.41 -11.42 -11.53
CA ASN A 97 15.82 -12.74 -12.04
C ASN A 97 14.90 -13.27 -13.14
N GLN A 98 13.59 -13.04 -13.03
CA GLN A 98 12.64 -13.69 -13.92
C GLN A 98 12.18 -12.83 -15.10
N CYS A 99 12.27 -11.50 -14.97
CA CYS A 99 11.86 -10.56 -16.01
C CYS A 99 13.04 -9.78 -16.59
N GLY A 100 14.22 -9.81 -15.97
CA GLY A 100 15.41 -9.11 -16.46
C GLY A 100 15.31 -7.58 -16.37
N LEU A 101 14.41 -7.05 -15.54
CA LEU A 101 14.18 -5.63 -15.37
C LEU A 101 14.64 -5.16 -13.99
N PRO A 102 15.25 -3.97 -13.88
CA PRO A 102 15.53 -3.37 -12.57
C PRO A 102 14.23 -3.17 -11.81
N CYS A 103 14.24 -3.48 -10.50
CA CYS A 103 13.07 -3.39 -9.66
C CYS A 103 13.35 -2.61 -8.38
N SER A 104 12.41 -1.72 -8.02
CA SER A 104 12.36 -1.04 -6.72
C SER A 104 11.12 -1.46 -5.96
N VAL A 105 11.25 -1.62 -4.64
CA VAL A 105 10.14 -2.02 -3.76
C VAL A 105 10.11 -1.09 -2.57
N GLU A 106 8.92 -0.61 -2.20
CA GLU A 106 8.69 0.22 -1.02
C GLU A 106 7.39 -0.20 -0.32
N ASN A 107 7.26 0.11 0.96
CA ASN A 107 5.98 0.02 1.65
C ASN A 107 4.93 0.94 1.00
N ASP A 108 3.68 0.56 1.02
CA ASP A 108 2.57 1.27 0.36
C ASP A 108 2.38 2.70 0.87
N VAL A 109 2.39 2.92 2.18
CA VAL A 109 2.25 4.26 2.76
C VAL A 109 3.50 5.11 2.53
N ASN A 110 4.68 4.50 2.58
CA ASN A 110 5.93 5.15 2.24
C ASN A 110 5.97 5.56 0.76
N ALA A 111 5.52 4.70 -0.15
CA ALA A 111 5.43 5.01 -1.57
C ALA A 111 4.45 6.16 -1.83
N MET A 112 3.30 6.17 -1.14
CA MET A 112 2.34 7.28 -1.18
C MET A 112 3.00 8.58 -0.70
N ALA A 113 3.71 8.57 0.44
CA ALA A 113 4.39 9.76 0.97
C ALA A 113 5.46 10.31 0.01
N LEU A 114 6.20 9.43 -0.68
CA LEU A 114 7.13 9.83 -1.74
C LEU A 114 6.41 10.49 -2.91
N GLY A 115 5.26 9.95 -3.32
CA GLY A 115 4.42 10.53 -4.37
C GLY A 115 3.91 11.92 -3.98
N GLU A 116 3.42 12.09 -2.75
CA GLU A 116 2.95 13.36 -2.22
C GLU A 116 4.08 14.41 -2.12
N ALA A 117 5.28 13.97 -1.76
CA ALA A 117 6.45 14.85 -1.74
C ALA A 117 6.92 15.27 -3.14
N TRP A 118 6.73 14.39 -4.13
CA TRP A 118 7.16 14.67 -5.50
C TRP A 118 6.15 15.52 -6.27
N LEU A 119 4.87 15.12 -6.28
CA LEU A 119 3.84 15.72 -7.15
C LEU A 119 2.57 16.15 -6.40
N GLY A 120 2.49 15.93 -5.09
CA GLY A 120 1.28 16.10 -4.31
C GLY A 120 1.36 17.20 -3.25
N ALA A 121 0.57 17.03 -2.19
CA ALA A 121 0.34 18.02 -1.14
C ALA A 121 1.57 18.27 -0.23
N ALA A 122 2.53 17.34 -0.18
CA ALA A 122 3.75 17.51 0.60
C ALA A 122 4.92 18.13 -0.21
N GLN A 123 4.66 18.58 -1.44
CA GLN A 123 5.64 19.29 -2.28
C GLN A 123 6.17 20.52 -1.55
N ASN A 124 7.48 20.73 -1.56
CA ASN A 124 8.15 21.81 -0.87
C ASN A 124 8.05 21.81 0.67
N SER A 125 7.52 20.77 1.28
CA SER A 125 7.53 20.60 2.73
C SER A 125 8.86 20.02 3.19
N SER A 126 9.52 20.66 4.14
CA SER A 126 10.74 20.11 4.76
C SER A 126 10.44 18.91 5.64
N SER A 127 9.25 18.85 6.23
CA SER A 127 8.81 17.73 7.06
C SER A 127 7.31 17.51 6.88
N ALA A 128 6.88 16.25 6.82
CA ALA A 128 5.47 15.88 6.72
C ALA A 128 5.21 14.55 7.43
N LEU A 129 4.03 14.43 8.02
CA LEU A 129 3.45 13.17 8.45
C LEU A 129 2.32 12.85 7.46
N CYS A 130 2.50 11.77 6.71
CA CYS A 130 1.52 11.28 5.76
C CYS A 130 0.75 10.12 6.38
N LEU A 131 -0.59 10.14 6.29
CA LEU A 131 -1.46 9.14 6.89
C LEU A 131 -2.37 8.51 5.84
N THR A 132 -2.59 7.21 5.95
CA THR A 132 -3.61 6.50 5.19
C THR A 132 -4.67 5.94 6.12
N LEU A 133 -5.92 6.32 5.88
CA LEU A 133 -7.10 5.82 6.58
C LEU A 133 -7.81 4.81 5.67
N GLY A 134 -7.59 3.54 5.94
CA GLY A 134 -8.16 2.42 5.20
C GLY A 134 -8.68 1.34 6.15
N THR A 135 -8.50 0.06 5.80
CA THR A 135 -8.79 -1.08 6.67
C THR A 135 -8.07 -0.94 8.02
N GLY A 136 -6.82 -0.47 7.99
CA GLY A 136 -6.04 -0.04 9.14
C GLY A 136 -5.72 1.46 9.07
N LEU A 137 -4.73 1.86 9.86
CA LEU A 137 -4.15 3.20 9.86
C LEU A 137 -2.67 3.08 9.56
N GLY A 138 -2.25 3.56 8.40
CA GLY A 138 -0.85 3.64 8.04
C GLY A 138 -0.28 5.03 8.24
N GLY A 139 1.04 5.12 8.37
CA GLY A 139 1.74 6.40 8.45
C GLY A 139 3.12 6.33 7.82
N ALA A 140 3.57 7.45 7.29
CA ALA A 140 4.93 7.64 6.79
C ALA A 140 5.44 9.02 7.19
N ILE A 141 6.73 9.10 7.45
CA ILE A 141 7.38 10.32 7.97
C ILE A 141 8.38 10.82 6.93
N LEU A 142 8.24 12.07 6.54
CA LEU A 142 9.24 12.81 5.76
C LEU A 142 9.98 13.78 6.69
N LEU A 143 11.31 13.74 6.69
CA LEU A 143 12.18 14.66 7.39
C LEU A 143 13.21 15.23 6.41
N GLU A 144 13.34 16.54 6.36
CA GLU A 144 14.24 17.24 5.43
C GLU A 144 14.01 16.81 3.96
N GLY A 145 12.73 16.63 3.59
CA GLY A 145 12.32 16.19 2.26
C GLY A 145 12.65 14.73 1.92
N LYS A 146 13.10 13.94 2.91
CA LYS A 146 13.46 12.53 2.74
C LYS A 146 12.58 11.62 3.58
N LEU A 147 12.28 10.46 3.04
CA LEU A 147 11.53 9.45 3.76
C LEU A 147 12.35 8.88 4.94
N TRP A 148 11.80 8.99 6.14
CA TRP A 148 12.37 8.44 7.36
C TRP A 148 11.82 7.05 7.63
N ARG A 149 12.65 6.02 7.42
CA ARG A 149 12.26 4.62 7.57
C ARG A 149 12.58 4.04 8.96
N GLY A 150 13.37 4.76 9.78
CA GLY A 150 13.87 4.25 11.05
C GLY A 150 14.90 3.13 10.90
N ALA A 151 15.31 2.58 12.03
CA ALA A 151 16.36 1.54 12.07
C ALA A 151 15.88 0.18 11.49
N ASN A 152 14.58 -0.11 11.58
CA ASN A 152 14.01 -1.40 11.21
C ASN A 152 12.94 -1.25 10.09
N TYR A 153 12.98 -0.16 9.32
CA TYR A 153 12.05 0.16 8.24
C TYR A 153 10.57 0.26 8.66
N ALA A 154 10.30 0.41 9.96
CA ALA A 154 8.95 0.49 10.53
C ALA A 154 8.61 1.87 11.11
N ALA A 155 9.37 2.92 10.74
CA ALA A 155 9.01 4.27 11.15
C ALA A 155 7.69 4.69 10.48
N GLY A 156 6.82 5.31 11.26
CA GLY A 156 5.49 5.69 10.76
C GLY A 156 4.40 4.64 10.95
N GLU A 157 4.71 3.45 11.41
CA GLU A 157 3.72 2.40 11.74
C GLU A 157 2.87 2.78 12.96
N ILE A 158 2.18 3.93 12.86
CA ILE A 158 1.42 4.52 13.97
C ILE A 158 0.14 3.75 14.29
N GLY A 159 -0.41 3.00 13.33
CA GLY A 159 -1.63 2.23 13.52
C GLY A 159 -1.52 1.21 14.65
N VAL A 160 -0.31 0.66 14.85
CA VAL A 160 -0.05 -0.32 15.90
C VAL A 160 0.30 0.31 17.26
N CYS A 161 0.38 1.64 17.36
CA CYS A 161 0.66 2.31 18.62
C CYS A 161 -0.42 1.99 19.67
N PRO A 162 -0.02 1.61 20.89
CA PRO A 162 -0.98 1.27 21.93
C PRO A 162 -1.68 2.51 22.47
N LEU A 163 -2.97 2.41 22.68
CA LEU A 163 -3.77 3.37 23.45
C LEU A 163 -3.77 3.00 24.94
N GLY A 164 -4.06 3.97 25.80
CA GLY A 164 -4.10 3.75 27.24
C GLY A 164 -5.17 2.74 27.73
N ASP A 165 -6.11 2.38 26.86
CA ASP A 165 -7.18 1.39 27.12
C ASP A 165 -6.86 -0.02 26.60
N GLY A 166 -5.62 -0.26 26.12
CA GLY A 166 -5.15 -1.55 25.63
C GLY A 166 -5.45 -1.81 24.15
N ARG A 167 -6.18 -0.93 23.47
CA ARG A 167 -6.39 -1.00 22.02
C ARG A 167 -5.17 -0.45 21.26
N ARG A 168 -5.09 -0.74 19.98
CA ARG A 168 -4.18 -0.06 19.02
C ARG A 168 -4.88 1.14 18.42
N LEU A 169 -4.12 2.14 17.98
CA LEU A 169 -4.67 3.34 17.37
C LEU A 169 -5.56 3.04 16.15
N GLU A 170 -5.20 2.09 15.30
CA GLU A 170 -6.02 1.68 14.15
C GLU A 170 -7.38 1.09 14.54
N GLN A 171 -7.49 0.49 15.73
CA GLN A 171 -8.76 -0.04 16.25
C GLN A 171 -9.72 1.08 16.73
N ALA A 172 -9.22 2.31 16.83
CA ALA A 172 -10.02 3.47 17.19
C ALA A 172 -10.17 4.47 16.02
N ALA A 173 -9.24 4.48 15.07
CA ALA A 173 -9.13 5.54 14.07
C ALA A 173 -8.92 5.03 12.62
N SER A 174 -9.40 3.83 12.29
CA SER A 174 -9.44 3.34 10.90
C SER A 174 -10.85 3.40 10.32
N THR A 175 -10.97 3.20 9.00
CA THR A 175 -12.28 3.03 8.35
C THR A 175 -13.03 1.83 8.93
N THR A 176 -12.32 0.74 9.25
CA THR A 176 -12.92 -0.44 9.91
C THR A 176 -13.50 -0.08 11.27
N ALA A 177 -12.78 0.69 12.08
CA ALA A 177 -13.27 1.16 13.37
C ALA A 177 -14.49 2.09 13.25
N LEU A 178 -14.45 3.00 12.26
CA LEU A 178 -15.57 3.89 11.97
C LEU A 178 -16.84 3.11 11.58
N LEU A 179 -16.71 2.13 10.69
CA LEU A 179 -17.83 1.29 10.27
C LEU A 179 -18.38 0.42 11.41
N ALA A 180 -17.51 -0.10 12.28
CA ALA A 180 -17.94 -0.83 13.48
C ALA A 180 -18.75 0.07 14.44
N THR A 181 -18.26 1.29 14.69
CA THR A 181 -18.96 2.28 15.52
C THR A 181 -20.32 2.68 14.93
N TYR A 182 -20.38 2.86 13.61
CA TYR A 182 -21.65 3.11 12.92
C TYR A 182 -22.62 1.94 13.09
N ALA A 183 -22.15 0.71 12.86
CA ALA A 183 -22.98 -0.48 13.01
C ALA A 183 -23.52 -0.66 14.45
N GLU A 184 -22.70 -0.38 15.47
CA GLU A 184 -23.13 -0.40 16.87
C GLU A 184 -24.23 0.63 17.16
N ARG A 185 -24.11 1.85 16.59
CA ARG A 185 -25.10 2.93 16.83
C ARG A 185 -26.40 2.74 16.07
N ARG A 186 -26.32 2.22 14.84
CA ARG A 186 -27.47 2.16 13.91
C ARG A 186 -28.06 0.76 13.77
N GLY A 187 -27.39 -0.28 14.26
CA GLY A 187 -27.78 -1.67 14.05
C GLY A 187 -27.68 -2.13 12.59
N GLU A 188 -26.90 -1.43 11.75
CA GLU A 188 -26.82 -1.66 10.31
C GLU A 188 -25.35 -1.75 9.87
N HIS A 189 -24.99 -2.77 9.08
CA HIS A 189 -23.69 -2.92 8.48
C HIS A 189 -23.68 -2.35 7.05
N ILE A 190 -22.84 -1.36 6.81
CA ILE A 190 -22.65 -0.74 5.51
C ILE A 190 -21.15 -0.67 5.16
N ASP A 191 -20.83 -0.43 3.90
CA ASP A 191 -19.45 -0.15 3.49
C ASP A 191 -19.09 1.33 3.63
N GLY A 192 -17.79 1.66 3.56
CA GLY A 192 -17.31 3.02 3.70
C GLY A 192 -17.86 3.97 2.62
N LYS A 193 -18.08 3.47 1.40
CA LYS A 193 -18.62 4.27 0.31
C LYS A 193 -20.05 4.73 0.63
N THR A 194 -20.88 3.82 1.11
CA THR A 194 -22.24 4.08 1.53
C THR A 194 -22.29 5.04 2.72
N LEU A 195 -21.40 4.87 3.71
CA LEU A 195 -21.30 5.75 4.87
C LEU A 195 -21.01 7.20 4.43
N PHE A 196 -19.98 7.42 3.62
CA PHE A 196 -19.62 8.75 3.14
C PHE A 196 -20.69 9.34 2.21
N GLN A 197 -21.44 8.53 1.48
CA GLN A 197 -22.57 9.00 0.69
C GLN A 197 -23.70 9.52 1.59
N ARG A 198 -24.05 8.80 2.65
CA ARG A 198 -25.06 9.22 3.64
C ARG A 198 -24.64 10.52 4.34
N LEU A 199 -23.39 10.61 4.76
CA LEU A 199 -22.85 11.85 5.37
C LEU A 199 -23.02 13.05 4.43
N ARG A 200 -22.75 12.91 3.13
CA ARG A 200 -22.92 13.99 2.14
C ARG A 200 -24.37 14.38 1.93
N THR A 201 -25.30 13.48 2.17
CA THR A 201 -26.76 13.73 2.07
C THR A 201 -27.38 14.23 3.38
N GLY A 202 -26.56 14.48 4.40
CA GLY A 202 -26.99 15.09 5.67
C GLY A 202 -27.47 14.10 6.74
N ASP A 203 -27.12 12.84 6.62
CA ASP A 203 -27.30 11.87 7.73
C ASP A 203 -26.36 12.27 8.88
N ALA A 204 -26.92 12.78 9.97
CA ALA A 204 -26.16 13.29 11.11
C ALA A 204 -25.45 12.18 11.93
N ASP A 205 -25.82 10.93 11.70
CA ASP A 205 -25.26 9.77 12.39
C ASP A 205 -24.23 9.00 11.51
N ALA A 206 -23.96 9.48 10.30
CA ALA A 206 -22.99 8.90 9.36
C ALA A 206 -21.54 9.52 9.45
#